data_4563fb67b1c60a3a04c50ec2122725c8
#
_entry.id   4563fb67b1c60a3a04c50ec2122725c8
#
_cell.length_a   1.000
_cell.length_b   1.000
_cell.length_c   1.000
_cell.angle_alpha   90.00
_cell.angle_beta   90.00
_cell.angle_gamma   90.00
#
_symmetry.space_group_name_H-M   'P 1'
#
loop_
_entity.id
_entity.type
_entity.pdbx_description
1 polymer ?
#
loop_
_entity_poly.entity_id
_entity_poly.type
_entity_poly.pdbx_seq_one_letter_code
_entity_poly.pdbx_strand_id
1 'polypeptide(L)'
;VPALNDGSGFTIRPSAPAGTGRTLIPPDTATCDACLTELADPADRRHRHPFITCTHCGPRFTVVTGLPYDRPRTTMAGFPMCPDCAREYADPADRRFHAQPIACPACGPRLTLRRGAEDPGALHGDEALAEARRLLAAGAVVAVKGIGGYHLACDAGDPAAVRTLRKRKNRGGKPFAVLADSLETVRRLAGVGEAERDLLTGPRKPVVLLRRHASPSADVAPGVAPGSPDLGVMLPYTPLHRLLLGLPGDPPGPPVLVMTSGNRSGEPIVTDDTEALARLDTLADAWLQHDRPIHVPCDDSVVRICAGAELPVRRSRGYAPLPLALPLPVHPALAVGGDLKNTFCAADDRYAWLSAHVGDMDDLATLTAFAKATAHPTALTTATPR
;
A
#
# COMPACT_ATOMS: atom_id res chain seq x y z
N VAL A 1 32.90 -1.19 5.15
CA VAL A 1 33.03 -2.58 5.65
C VAL A 1 34.34 -3.09 5.07
N PRO A 2 35.27 -3.60 5.88
CA PRO A 2 36.49 -4.21 5.36
C PRO A 2 36.14 -5.38 4.43
N ALA A 3 36.83 -5.47 3.28
CA ALA A 3 36.70 -6.63 2.41
C ALA A 3 37.24 -7.88 3.14
N LEU A 4 36.38 -8.87 3.28
CA LEU A 4 36.79 -10.18 3.80
C LEU A 4 37.41 -10.97 2.63
N ASN A 5 38.74 -11.13 2.68
CA ASN A 5 39.49 -11.81 1.63
C ASN A 5 39.65 -13.29 2.04
N ASP A 6 38.59 -14.10 1.89
CA ASP A 6 38.58 -15.49 2.33
C ASP A 6 38.07 -16.50 1.27
N GLY A 7 38.40 -16.29 0.02
CA GLY A 7 38.14 -17.28 -1.02
C GLY A 7 38.04 -16.73 -2.44
N SER A 8 38.26 -17.55 -3.40
CA SER A 8 38.00 -17.29 -4.82
C SER A 8 36.53 -17.52 -5.11
N GLY A 9 35.76 -16.43 -5.27
CA GLY A 9 34.37 -16.49 -5.70
C GLY A 9 33.39 -15.69 -4.81
N PHE A 10 32.19 -15.53 -5.31
CA PHE A 10 31.08 -14.89 -4.58
C PHE A 10 30.36 -15.94 -3.72
N THR A 11 30.30 -15.70 -2.41
CA THR A 11 29.56 -16.56 -1.47
C THR A 11 28.54 -15.75 -0.71
N ILE A 12 27.29 -16.27 -0.63
CA ILE A 12 26.23 -15.69 0.19
C ILE A 12 26.35 -16.31 1.58
N ARG A 13 26.55 -15.45 2.58
CA ARG A 13 26.56 -15.87 3.98
C ARG A 13 25.21 -15.59 4.63
N PRO A 14 24.74 -16.41 5.58
CA PRO A 14 23.61 -16.07 6.44
C PRO A 14 23.81 -14.70 7.09
N SER A 15 22.74 -13.93 7.23
CA SER A 15 22.78 -12.63 7.92
C SER A 15 23.26 -12.83 9.35
N ALA A 16 24.32 -12.11 9.72
CA ALA A 16 24.78 -12.08 11.10
C ALA A 16 23.76 -11.37 12.00
N PRO A 17 23.67 -11.71 13.31
CA PRO A 17 22.92 -10.91 14.26
C PRO A 17 23.34 -9.45 14.14
N ALA A 18 22.38 -8.53 14.28
CA ALA A 18 22.62 -7.10 14.14
C ALA A 18 23.77 -6.66 15.08
N GLY A 19 24.89 -6.23 14.48
CA GLY A 19 25.95 -5.52 15.21
C GLY A 19 25.51 -4.10 15.55
N THR A 20 26.44 -3.24 15.95
CA THR A 20 26.18 -1.82 16.26
C THR A 20 25.77 -0.97 15.04
N GLY A 21 25.75 -1.55 13.84
CA GLY A 21 25.31 -0.89 12.60
C GLY A 21 23.80 -0.80 12.50
N ARG A 22 23.27 0.41 12.21
CA ARG A 22 21.86 0.64 11.96
C ARG A 22 21.50 0.19 10.54
N THR A 23 20.60 -0.78 10.41
CA THR A 23 20.03 -1.19 9.12
C THR A 23 18.71 -0.45 8.89
N LEU A 24 18.61 0.28 7.78
CA LEU A 24 17.36 0.96 7.41
C LEU A 24 16.43 -0.02 6.69
N ILE A 25 15.17 -0.02 7.08
CA ILE A 25 14.13 -0.75 6.37
C ILE A 25 13.65 0.14 5.21
N PRO A 26 13.67 -0.34 3.97
CA PRO A 26 13.11 0.41 2.85
C PRO A 26 11.59 0.51 2.94
N PRO A 27 10.97 1.58 2.41
CA PRO A 27 9.53 1.70 2.30
C PRO A 27 8.97 0.71 1.27
N ASP A 28 7.66 0.49 1.34
CA ASP A 28 6.94 -0.21 0.27
C ASP A 28 7.04 0.59 -1.02
N THR A 29 7.34 -0.08 -2.13
CA THR A 29 7.51 0.51 -3.45
C THR A 29 6.46 0.01 -4.43
N ALA A 30 6.04 0.87 -5.35
CA ALA A 30 5.14 0.50 -6.42
C ALA A 30 5.75 -0.58 -7.33
N THR A 31 4.89 -1.38 -7.94
CA THR A 31 5.30 -2.39 -8.92
C THR A 31 6.03 -1.73 -10.08
N CYS A 32 7.21 -2.23 -10.41
CA CYS A 32 8.04 -1.72 -11.50
C CYS A 32 7.53 -2.20 -12.87
N ASP A 33 7.95 -1.49 -13.92
CA ASP A 33 7.48 -1.76 -15.30
C ASP A 33 7.80 -3.18 -15.75
N ALA A 34 8.99 -3.71 -15.42
CA ALA A 34 9.34 -5.10 -15.75
C ALA A 34 8.37 -6.11 -15.12
N CYS A 35 7.96 -5.90 -13.85
CA CYS A 35 6.94 -6.75 -13.23
C CYS A 35 5.54 -6.53 -13.84
N LEU A 36 5.21 -5.32 -14.28
CA LEU A 36 3.95 -5.04 -14.97
C LEU A 36 3.91 -5.69 -16.36
N THR A 37 5.03 -5.74 -17.07
CA THR A 37 5.15 -6.46 -18.34
C THR A 37 4.91 -7.95 -18.16
N GLU A 38 5.59 -8.59 -17.21
CA GLU A 38 5.38 -10.01 -16.90
C GLU A 38 3.95 -10.29 -16.40
N LEU A 39 3.35 -9.38 -15.62
CA LEU A 39 1.96 -9.49 -15.17
C LEU A 39 0.98 -9.58 -16.34
N ALA A 40 1.26 -8.86 -17.44
CA ALA A 40 0.39 -8.78 -18.60
C ALA A 40 0.74 -9.80 -19.70
N ASP A 41 1.90 -10.45 -19.65
CA ASP A 41 2.35 -11.41 -20.65
C ASP A 41 1.75 -12.81 -20.39
N PRO A 42 0.86 -13.32 -21.30
CA PRO A 42 0.29 -14.66 -21.14
C PRO A 42 1.33 -15.80 -21.15
N ALA A 43 2.54 -15.57 -21.69
CA ALA A 43 3.62 -16.55 -21.72
C ALA A 43 4.44 -16.56 -20.42
N ASP A 44 4.34 -15.55 -19.57
CA ASP A 44 5.06 -15.48 -18.30
C ASP A 44 4.36 -16.35 -17.22
N ARG A 45 5.16 -17.06 -16.44
CA ARG A 45 4.64 -17.92 -15.34
C ARG A 45 3.96 -17.12 -14.21
N ARG A 46 4.13 -15.81 -14.16
CA ARG A 46 3.46 -14.88 -13.25
C ARG A 46 2.39 -14.04 -13.93
N HIS A 47 1.97 -14.44 -15.13
CA HIS A 47 0.81 -13.81 -15.78
C HIS A 47 -0.35 -13.72 -14.77
N ARG A 48 -0.94 -12.53 -14.64
CA ARG A 48 -2.07 -12.22 -13.74
C ARG A 48 -1.81 -12.51 -12.24
N HIS A 49 -0.54 -12.69 -11.82
CA HIS A 49 -0.26 -12.96 -10.41
C HIS A 49 -0.30 -11.66 -9.56
N PRO A 50 -1.31 -11.49 -8.66
CA PRO A 50 -1.54 -10.23 -7.95
C PRO A 50 -0.46 -9.90 -6.90
N PHE A 51 0.52 -10.77 -6.71
CA PHE A 51 1.63 -10.61 -5.76
C PHE A 51 3.00 -10.66 -6.44
N ILE A 52 3.05 -10.44 -7.76
CA ILE A 52 4.31 -10.35 -8.49
C ILE A 52 5.19 -9.23 -7.95
N THR A 53 6.47 -9.51 -7.76
CA THR A 53 7.46 -8.59 -7.23
C THR A 53 8.87 -8.98 -7.66
N CYS A 54 9.82 -8.07 -7.49
CA CYS A 54 11.24 -8.33 -7.65
C CYS A 54 12.06 -7.60 -6.58
N THR A 55 13.38 -7.57 -6.71
CA THR A 55 14.27 -6.88 -5.77
C THR A 55 14.01 -5.37 -5.70
N HIS A 56 13.53 -4.74 -6.78
CA HIS A 56 13.32 -3.29 -6.87
C HIS A 56 11.92 -2.81 -6.48
N CYS A 57 10.91 -3.70 -6.37
CA CYS A 57 9.51 -3.29 -6.18
C CYS A 57 8.76 -4.17 -5.19
N GLY A 58 7.56 -3.74 -4.81
CA GLY A 58 6.65 -4.48 -3.94
C GLY A 58 6.78 -4.15 -2.46
N PRO A 59 6.17 -4.98 -1.59
CA PRO A 59 6.11 -4.73 -0.15
C PRO A 59 7.49 -4.88 0.51
N ARG A 60 7.73 -4.06 1.52
CA ARG A 60 8.93 -4.06 2.38
C ARG A 60 8.51 -3.82 3.83
N PHE A 61 8.29 -2.55 4.20
CA PHE A 61 7.95 -2.13 5.55
C PHE A 61 6.72 -2.85 6.12
N THR A 62 5.66 -2.97 5.33
CA THR A 62 4.39 -3.57 5.77
C THR A 62 4.46 -5.07 6.06
N VAL A 63 5.49 -5.75 5.55
CA VAL A 63 5.66 -7.20 5.73
C VAL A 63 6.80 -7.59 6.68
N VAL A 64 7.66 -6.65 7.09
CA VAL A 64 8.83 -6.93 7.93
C VAL A 64 8.40 -7.12 9.39
N THR A 65 8.75 -8.26 9.96
CA THR A 65 8.48 -8.62 11.36
C THR A 65 9.69 -8.42 12.27
N GLY A 66 10.89 -8.25 11.70
CA GLY A 66 12.13 -8.04 12.45
C GLY A 66 13.35 -7.85 11.56
N LEU A 67 14.48 -7.54 12.19
CA LEU A 67 15.79 -7.38 11.53
C LEU A 67 16.70 -8.60 11.81
N PRO A 68 17.64 -8.90 10.90
CA PRO A 68 17.85 -8.34 9.56
C PRO A 68 16.66 -8.62 8.63
N TYR A 69 16.53 -7.80 7.56
CA TYR A 69 15.46 -7.95 6.56
C TYR A 69 15.72 -9.18 5.68
N ASP A 70 15.28 -10.33 6.15
CA ASP A 70 15.35 -11.62 5.46
C ASP A 70 13.97 -12.28 5.45
N ARG A 71 13.68 -13.14 4.46
CA ARG A 71 12.36 -13.79 4.30
C ARG A 71 11.80 -14.42 5.58
N PRO A 72 12.58 -15.15 6.42
CA PRO A 72 12.08 -15.70 7.68
C PRO A 72 11.58 -14.65 8.69
N ARG A 73 12.03 -13.39 8.53
CA ARG A 73 11.60 -12.25 9.35
C ARG A 73 10.62 -11.32 8.61
N THR A 74 9.80 -11.92 7.77
CA THR A 74 8.70 -11.26 7.08
C THR A 74 7.45 -12.12 7.14
N THR A 75 6.29 -11.54 6.84
CA THR A 75 5.04 -12.29 6.71
C THR A 75 5.06 -13.30 5.54
N MET A 76 6.08 -13.24 4.68
CA MET A 76 6.30 -14.22 3.61
C MET A 76 6.95 -15.52 4.10
N ALA A 77 7.36 -15.61 5.36
CA ALA A 77 7.84 -16.85 5.98
C ALA A 77 6.82 -18.00 5.90
N GLY A 78 5.52 -17.66 5.96
CA GLY A 78 4.43 -18.62 5.82
C GLY A 78 4.21 -19.16 4.40
N PHE A 79 4.97 -18.68 3.39
CA PHE A 79 4.86 -19.09 1.98
C PHE A 79 6.17 -19.69 1.49
N PRO A 80 6.39 -21.02 1.68
CA PRO A 80 7.60 -21.70 1.20
C PRO A 80 7.75 -21.53 -0.32
N MET A 81 8.96 -21.19 -0.77
CA MET A 81 9.23 -21.03 -2.19
C MET A 81 9.13 -22.38 -2.93
N CYS A 82 8.46 -22.40 -4.09
CA CYS A 82 8.56 -23.52 -5.01
C CYS A 82 9.98 -23.60 -5.61
N PRO A 83 10.37 -24.75 -6.24
CA PRO A 83 11.70 -24.92 -6.80
C PRO A 83 12.12 -23.80 -7.77
N ASP A 84 11.21 -23.31 -8.61
CA ASP A 84 11.50 -22.23 -9.55
C ASP A 84 11.76 -20.90 -8.85
N CYS A 85 10.93 -20.53 -7.86
CA CYS A 85 11.16 -19.31 -7.08
C CYS A 85 12.44 -19.41 -6.24
N ALA A 86 12.78 -20.57 -5.73
CA ALA A 86 14.02 -20.80 -4.99
C ALA A 86 15.25 -20.66 -5.90
N ARG A 87 15.19 -21.16 -7.14
CA ARG A 87 16.25 -20.99 -8.14
C ARG A 87 16.47 -19.53 -8.48
N GLU A 88 15.40 -18.77 -8.82
CA GLU A 88 15.50 -17.34 -9.11
C GLU A 88 16.01 -16.54 -7.90
N TYR A 89 15.60 -16.91 -6.69
CA TYR A 89 16.06 -16.27 -5.46
C TYR A 89 17.55 -16.43 -5.21
N ALA A 90 18.12 -17.58 -5.60
CA ALA A 90 19.52 -17.95 -5.38
C ALA A 90 20.44 -17.55 -6.55
N ASP A 91 19.91 -17.21 -7.71
CA ASP A 91 20.69 -16.85 -8.90
C ASP A 91 21.07 -15.36 -8.91
N PRO A 92 22.38 -15.02 -8.79
CA PRO A 92 22.82 -13.63 -8.85
C PRO A 92 22.53 -12.90 -10.16
N ALA A 93 22.28 -13.62 -11.25
CA ALA A 93 21.92 -13.06 -12.55
C ALA A 93 20.42 -12.77 -12.69
N ASP A 94 19.59 -13.32 -11.79
CA ASP A 94 18.15 -13.10 -11.83
C ASP A 94 17.75 -11.79 -11.14
N ARG A 95 16.79 -11.06 -11.72
CA ARG A 95 16.26 -9.81 -11.14
C ARG A 95 15.47 -10.02 -9.83
N ARG A 96 15.24 -11.26 -9.42
CA ARG A 96 14.65 -11.67 -8.14
C ARG A 96 15.66 -12.23 -7.14
N PHE A 97 16.95 -12.10 -7.46
CA PHE A 97 18.02 -12.47 -6.54
C PHE A 97 17.81 -11.82 -5.17
N HIS A 98 17.65 -12.62 -4.12
CA HIS A 98 17.34 -12.17 -2.75
C HIS A 98 16.08 -11.25 -2.62
N ALA A 99 15.13 -11.35 -3.55
CA ALA A 99 13.84 -10.67 -3.41
C ALA A 99 13.01 -11.35 -2.31
N GLN A 100 13.08 -10.84 -1.08
CA GLN A 100 12.47 -11.48 0.10
C GLN A 100 10.97 -11.78 -0.08
N PRO A 101 10.15 -10.92 -0.74
CA PRO A 101 8.75 -11.20 -0.98
C PRO A 101 8.46 -11.98 -2.26
N ILE A 102 9.47 -12.61 -2.89
CA ILE A 102 9.28 -13.41 -4.13
C ILE A 102 8.15 -14.43 -3.98
N ALA A 103 7.30 -14.51 -5.01
CA ALA A 103 6.20 -15.45 -5.09
C ALA A 103 5.80 -15.71 -6.56
N CYS A 104 5.02 -16.76 -6.76
CA CYS A 104 4.30 -17.05 -8.01
C CYS A 104 2.96 -17.71 -7.67
N PRO A 105 2.06 -17.97 -8.65
CA PRO A 105 0.76 -18.59 -8.38
C PRO A 105 0.84 -19.93 -7.64
N ALA A 106 1.94 -20.69 -7.82
CA ALA A 106 2.12 -22.00 -7.17
C ALA A 106 2.50 -21.92 -5.68
N CYS A 107 3.22 -20.86 -5.26
CA CYS A 107 3.78 -20.79 -3.90
C CYS A 107 3.47 -19.49 -3.15
N GLY A 108 2.80 -18.55 -3.78
CA GLY A 108 2.49 -17.23 -3.21
C GLY A 108 1.11 -17.14 -2.57
N PRO A 109 0.80 -15.95 -2.07
CA PRO A 109 -0.51 -15.64 -1.53
C PRO A 109 -1.62 -15.81 -2.58
N ARG A 110 -2.83 -16.07 -2.09
CA ARG A 110 -4.01 -16.32 -2.93
C ARG A 110 -5.09 -15.30 -2.66
N LEU A 111 -5.78 -14.88 -3.73
CA LEU A 111 -6.96 -14.05 -3.63
C LEU A 111 -8.19 -14.89 -3.28
N THR A 112 -9.06 -14.31 -2.46
CA THR A 112 -10.38 -14.85 -2.16
C THR A 112 -11.39 -13.69 -2.16
N LEU A 113 -12.51 -13.86 -2.84
CA LEU A 113 -13.67 -12.97 -2.74
C LEU A 113 -14.74 -13.63 -1.89
N ARG A 114 -15.24 -12.89 -0.90
CA ARG A 114 -16.35 -13.30 -0.02
C ARG A 114 -17.44 -12.23 0.01
N ARG A 115 -18.68 -12.68 0.25
CA ARG A 115 -19.86 -11.79 0.42
C ARG A 115 -20.37 -11.76 1.87
N GLY A 116 -19.51 -12.13 2.81
CA GLY A 116 -19.79 -12.16 4.24
C GLY A 116 -18.88 -13.13 4.96
N ALA A 117 -19.01 -13.21 6.29
CA ALA A 117 -18.20 -14.10 7.12
C ALA A 117 -18.50 -15.59 6.83
N GLU A 118 -19.77 -15.93 6.62
CA GLU A 118 -20.23 -17.28 6.33
C GLU A 118 -20.65 -17.41 4.86
N ASP A 119 -19.69 -17.17 3.94
CA ASP A 119 -19.95 -17.30 2.51
C ASP A 119 -19.50 -18.69 2.01
N PRO A 120 -20.42 -19.63 1.75
CA PRO A 120 -20.08 -20.96 1.23
C PRO A 120 -19.66 -20.92 -0.24
N GLY A 121 -19.91 -19.78 -0.93
CA GLY A 121 -19.60 -19.54 -2.33
C GLY A 121 -18.36 -18.69 -2.55
N ALA A 122 -17.38 -18.69 -1.62
CA ALA A 122 -16.14 -17.93 -1.77
C ALA A 122 -15.41 -18.27 -3.07
N LEU A 123 -15.11 -17.25 -3.88
CA LEU A 123 -14.38 -17.41 -5.14
C LEU A 123 -12.88 -17.21 -4.91
N HIS A 124 -12.04 -17.82 -5.76
CA HIS A 124 -10.60 -17.79 -5.61
C HIS A 124 -9.88 -17.33 -6.89
N GLY A 125 -8.67 -16.78 -6.74
CA GLY A 125 -7.78 -16.43 -7.85
C GLY A 125 -8.43 -15.51 -8.89
N ASP A 126 -8.39 -15.91 -10.16
CA ASP A 126 -8.93 -15.11 -11.26
C ASP A 126 -10.46 -14.98 -11.24
N GLU A 127 -11.18 -16.00 -10.74
CA GLU A 127 -12.63 -15.90 -10.55
C GLU A 127 -13.00 -14.84 -9.50
N ALA A 128 -12.25 -14.79 -8.39
CA ALA A 128 -12.41 -13.76 -7.38
C ALA A 128 -12.17 -12.35 -7.94
N LEU A 129 -11.16 -12.21 -8.77
CA LEU A 129 -10.83 -10.94 -9.42
C LEU A 129 -11.90 -10.52 -10.43
N ALA A 130 -12.33 -11.44 -11.28
CA ALA A 130 -13.37 -11.19 -12.29
C ALA A 130 -14.69 -10.76 -11.64
N GLU A 131 -15.10 -11.44 -10.57
CA GLU A 131 -16.30 -11.09 -9.83
C GLU A 131 -16.17 -9.76 -9.08
N ALA A 132 -15.00 -9.45 -8.49
CA ALA A 132 -14.76 -8.13 -7.89
C ALA A 132 -14.92 -7.00 -8.91
N ARG A 133 -14.38 -7.17 -10.13
CA ARG A 133 -14.53 -6.20 -11.22
C ARG A 133 -15.99 -6.05 -11.66
N ARG A 134 -16.70 -7.16 -11.79
CA ARG A 134 -18.14 -7.17 -12.12
C ARG A 134 -18.95 -6.43 -11.07
N LEU A 135 -18.68 -6.66 -9.79
CA LEU A 135 -19.35 -5.97 -8.68
C LEU A 135 -19.09 -4.47 -8.70
N LEU A 136 -17.82 -4.06 -8.88
CA LEU A 136 -17.45 -2.63 -9.00
C LEU A 136 -18.16 -1.96 -10.17
N ALA A 137 -18.22 -2.62 -11.34
CA ALA A 137 -18.94 -2.11 -12.52
C ALA A 137 -20.47 -2.06 -12.32
N ALA A 138 -21.01 -2.88 -11.41
CA ALA A 138 -22.42 -2.87 -11.01
C ALA A 138 -22.73 -1.87 -9.88
N GLY A 139 -21.79 -1.02 -9.48
CA GLY A 139 -21.98 0.01 -8.46
C GLY A 139 -21.86 -0.49 -7.02
N ALA A 140 -21.36 -1.71 -6.78
CA ALA A 140 -21.14 -2.23 -5.44
C ALA A 140 -19.92 -1.57 -4.78
N VAL A 141 -19.89 -1.61 -3.44
CA VAL A 141 -18.73 -1.24 -2.63
C VAL A 141 -17.95 -2.51 -2.28
N VAL A 142 -16.71 -2.61 -2.70
CA VAL A 142 -15.84 -3.75 -2.44
C VAL A 142 -14.74 -3.36 -1.45
N ALA A 143 -14.60 -4.12 -0.36
CA ALA A 143 -13.45 -4.02 0.53
C ALA A 143 -12.29 -4.78 -0.11
N VAL A 144 -11.17 -4.10 -0.38
CA VAL A 144 -9.98 -4.66 -1.05
C VAL A 144 -8.81 -4.65 -0.09
N LYS A 145 -8.22 -5.80 0.18
CA LYS A 145 -7.01 -5.90 1.00
C LYS A 145 -5.79 -5.44 0.21
N GLY A 146 -5.21 -4.32 0.64
CA GLY A 146 -4.01 -3.72 0.04
C GLY A 146 -2.71 -4.22 0.66
N ILE A 147 -1.63 -3.44 0.49
CA ILE A 147 -0.31 -3.73 1.10
C ILE A 147 -0.33 -3.44 2.60
N GLY A 148 -0.89 -2.30 3.02
CA GLY A 148 -0.81 -1.79 4.39
C GLY A 148 -2.16 -1.71 5.12
N GLY A 149 -3.22 -2.20 4.53
CA GLY A 149 -4.58 -2.19 5.09
C GLY A 149 -5.64 -2.43 4.03
N TYR A 150 -6.89 -2.51 4.48
CA TYR A 150 -8.04 -2.59 3.59
C TYR A 150 -8.39 -1.23 3.00
N HIS A 151 -8.91 -1.25 1.78
CA HIS A 151 -9.56 -0.12 1.14
C HIS A 151 -11.02 -0.42 0.89
N LEU A 152 -11.86 0.61 0.83
CA LEU A 152 -13.22 0.52 0.28
C LEU A 152 -13.17 1.15 -1.11
N ALA A 153 -13.54 0.36 -2.11
CA ALA A 153 -13.55 0.75 -3.51
C ALA A 153 -14.98 0.74 -4.08
N CYS A 154 -15.30 1.71 -4.94
CA CYS A 154 -16.49 1.70 -5.78
C CYS A 154 -16.20 2.48 -7.08
N ASP A 155 -17.06 2.37 -8.08
CA ASP A 155 -16.98 3.18 -9.29
C ASP A 155 -17.07 4.67 -8.95
N ALA A 156 -16.03 5.44 -9.29
CA ALA A 156 -15.98 6.89 -9.05
C ALA A 156 -16.91 7.67 -9.99
N GLY A 157 -17.25 7.12 -11.14
CA GLY A 157 -18.16 7.70 -12.13
C GLY A 157 -19.62 7.48 -11.80
N ASP A 158 -19.96 6.50 -10.95
CA ASP A 158 -21.34 6.23 -10.54
C ASP A 158 -21.76 7.08 -9.33
N PRO A 159 -22.66 8.08 -9.52
CA PRO A 159 -23.13 8.91 -8.42
C PRO A 159 -23.88 8.13 -7.32
N ALA A 160 -24.51 7.00 -7.65
CA ALA A 160 -25.26 6.17 -6.70
C ALA A 160 -24.29 5.38 -5.81
N ALA A 161 -23.27 4.74 -6.40
CA ALA A 161 -22.22 4.04 -5.68
C ALA A 161 -21.46 4.99 -4.73
N VAL A 162 -21.07 6.17 -5.21
CA VAL A 162 -20.40 7.19 -4.40
C VAL A 162 -21.26 7.68 -3.24
N ARG A 163 -22.56 7.93 -3.47
CA ARG A 163 -23.50 8.31 -2.39
C ARG A 163 -23.66 7.20 -1.36
N THR A 164 -23.76 5.96 -1.81
CA THR A 164 -23.88 4.78 -0.94
C THR A 164 -22.66 4.65 -0.03
N LEU A 165 -21.44 4.68 -0.59
CA LEU A 165 -20.22 4.62 0.18
C LEU A 165 -20.11 5.80 1.16
N ARG A 166 -20.45 7.01 0.74
CA ARG A 166 -20.43 8.21 1.58
C ARG A 166 -21.38 8.10 2.77
N LYS A 167 -22.62 7.62 2.52
CA LYS A 167 -23.63 7.38 3.57
C LYS A 167 -23.17 6.31 4.56
N ARG A 168 -22.74 5.14 4.05
CA ARG A 168 -22.27 4.02 4.89
C ARG A 168 -21.10 4.44 5.76
N LYS A 169 -20.13 5.17 5.20
CA LYS A 169 -18.92 5.63 5.91
C LYS A 169 -19.16 6.85 6.81
N ASN A 170 -20.35 7.43 6.83
CA ASN A 170 -20.68 8.69 7.52
C ASN A 170 -19.63 9.79 7.26
N ARG A 171 -19.28 10.00 5.98
CA ARG A 171 -18.08 10.77 5.64
C ARG A 171 -18.30 12.28 5.59
N GLY A 172 -19.52 12.76 5.63
CA GLY A 172 -19.83 14.20 5.52
C GLY A 172 -19.23 14.81 4.23
N GLY A 173 -18.62 15.99 4.33
CA GLY A 173 -18.01 16.69 3.20
C GLY A 173 -16.56 16.29 2.87
N LYS A 174 -15.92 15.39 3.62
CA LYS A 174 -14.51 15.01 3.36
C LYS A 174 -14.37 14.37 1.96
N PRO A 175 -13.42 14.82 1.09
CA PRO A 175 -13.17 14.21 -0.21
C PRO A 175 -12.73 12.76 -0.11
N PHE A 176 -13.03 11.97 -1.13
CA PHE A 176 -12.40 10.69 -1.40
C PHE A 176 -11.20 10.86 -2.30
N ALA A 177 -10.19 10.01 -2.14
CA ALA A 177 -9.17 9.80 -3.17
C ALA A 177 -9.68 8.84 -4.23
N VAL A 178 -9.13 8.96 -5.43
CA VAL A 178 -9.43 8.06 -6.55
C VAL A 178 -8.17 7.37 -7.07
N LEU A 179 -8.36 6.15 -7.54
CA LEU A 179 -7.39 5.34 -8.27
C LEU A 179 -7.76 5.40 -9.75
N ALA A 180 -6.94 6.05 -10.57
CA ALA A 180 -7.14 6.12 -12.02
C ALA A 180 -6.28 5.06 -12.72
N ASP A 181 -6.77 4.50 -13.83
CA ASP A 181 -6.10 3.43 -14.59
C ASP A 181 -4.79 3.88 -15.26
N SER A 182 -4.70 5.15 -15.62
CA SER A 182 -3.60 5.72 -16.39
C SER A 182 -3.38 7.21 -16.13
N LEU A 183 -2.18 7.69 -16.43
CA LEU A 183 -1.86 9.12 -16.40
C LEU A 183 -2.71 9.93 -17.38
N GLU A 184 -3.12 9.32 -18.50
CA GLU A 184 -4.01 9.94 -19.48
C GLU A 184 -5.39 10.21 -18.87
N THR A 185 -5.94 9.24 -18.15
CA THR A 185 -7.18 9.42 -17.39
C THR A 185 -7.04 10.54 -16.36
N VAL A 186 -5.92 10.58 -15.61
CA VAL A 186 -5.67 11.66 -14.65
C VAL A 186 -5.69 13.05 -15.33
N ARG A 187 -5.07 13.17 -16.51
CA ARG A 187 -5.06 14.42 -17.28
C ARG A 187 -6.45 14.86 -17.77
N ARG A 188 -7.39 13.93 -17.94
CA ARG A 188 -8.79 14.29 -18.21
C ARG A 188 -9.52 14.84 -16.97
N LEU A 189 -9.07 14.47 -15.78
CA LEU A 189 -9.70 14.85 -14.51
C LEU A 189 -9.16 16.18 -13.96
N ALA A 190 -7.85 16.41 -14.10
CA ALA A 190 -7.16 17.50 -13.40
C ALA A 190 -5.90 17.96 -14.16
N GLY A 191 -5.44 19.17 -13.81
CA GLY A 191 -4.15 19.68 -14.28
C GLY A 191 -3.00 18.90 -13.67
N VAL A 192 -2.07 18.44 -14.53
CA VAL A 192 -0.90 17.67 -14.13
C VAL A 192 0.35 18.34 -14.69
N GLY A 193 1.12 18.97 -13.82
CA GLY A 193 2.46 19.48 -14.14
C GLY A 193 3.52 18.38 -14.12
N GLU A 194 4.76 18.77 -14.36
CA GLU A 194 5.88 17.82 -14.43
C GLU A 194 6.17 17.18 -13.05
N ALA A 195 6.18 17.99 -12.01
CA ALA A 195 6.42 17.51 -10.65
C ALA A 195 5.30 16.57 -10.14
N GLU A 196 4.02 16.87 -10.46
CA GLU A 196 2.91 15.98 -10.13
C GLU A 196 2.97 14.67 -10.94
N ARG A 197 3.34 14.74 -12.22
CA ARG A 197 3.58 13.53 -13.04
C ARG A 197 4.63 12.63 -12.41
N ASP A 198 5.76 13.20 -11.97
CA ASP A 198 6.86 12.45 -11.39
C ASP A 198 6.46 11.78 -10.06
N LEU A 199 5.64 12.43 -9.25
CA LEU A 199 5.04 11.84 -8.06
C LEU A 199 4.09 10.69 -8.39
N LEU A 200 3.20 10.87 -9.38
CA LEU A 200 2.20 9.88 -9.79
C LEU A 200 2.85 8.62 -10.41
N THR A 201 3.92 8.79 -11.18
CA THR A 201 4.56 7.70 -11.93
C THR A 201 5.78 7.12 -11.22
N GLY A 202 6.33 7.80 -10.24
CA GLY A 202 7.51 7.38 -9.48
C GLY A 202 7.25 6.16 -8.57
N PRO A 203 8.28 5.65 -7.89
CA PRO A 203 8.19 4.42 -7.11
C PRO A 203 7.31 4.54 -5.85
N ARG A 204 7.00 5.75 -5.39
CA ARG A 204 6.13 5.99 -4.23
C ARG A 204 4.65 5.97 -4.58
N LYS A 205 4.26 6.50 -5.75
CA LYS A 205 2.87 6.64 -6.22
C LYS A 205 1.90 7.05 -5.10
N PRO A 206 2.10 8.18 -4.44
CA PRO A 206 1.21 8.67 -3.40
C PRO A 206 -0.13 9.13 -3.99
N VAL A 207 -1.09 9.45 -3.12
CA VAL A 207 -2.24 10.27 -3.50
C VAL A 207 -1.74 11.70 -3.71
N VAL A 208 -1.83 12.21 -4.94
CA VAL A 208 -1.45 13.59 -5.29
C VAL A 208 -2.69 14.47 -5.35
N LEU A 209 -2.68 15.59 -4.63
CA LEU A 209 -3.77 16.58 -4.67
C LEU A 209 -3.59 17.46 -5.91
N LEU A 210 -4.49 17.31 -6.87
CA LEU A 210 -4.45 17.97 -8.17
C LEU A 210 -5.60 18.95 -8.32
N ARG A 211 -5.38 20.08 -8.96
CA ARG A 211 -6.43 21.05 -9.29
C ARG A 211 -7.34 20.46 -10.38
N ARG A 212 -8.63 20.29 -10.05
CA ARG A 212 -9.64 19.77 -10.98
C ARG A 212 -9.84 20.73 -12.15
N HIS A 213 -10.17 20.17 -13.31
CA HIS A 213 -10.66 20.98 -14.43
C HIS A 213 -12.02 21.63 -14.08
N ALA A 214 -12.27 22.81 -14.64
CA ALA A 214 -13.53 23.54 -14.44
C ALA A 214 -14.74 22.77 -15.00
N SER A 215 -14.54 22.06 -16.13
CA SER A 215 -15.55 21.18 -16.70
C SER A 215 -15.47 19.79 -16.05
N PRO A 216 -16.55 19.32 -15.40
CA PRO A 216 -16.55 17.99 -14.78
C PRO A 216 -16.36 16.88 -15.83
N SER A 217 -15.48 15.92 -15.52
CA SER A 217 -15.41 14.68 -16.30
C SER A 217 -16.52 13.72 -15.84
N ALA A 218 -17.09 12.96 -16.78
CA ALA A 218 -18.04 11.90 -16.47
C ALA A 218 -17.41 10.74 -15.66
N ASP A 219 -16.08 10.61 -15.69
CA ASP A 219 -15.35 9.57 -15.00
C ASP A 219 -15.33 9.75 -13.46
N VAL A 220 -15.76 10.91 -12.94
CA VAL A 220 -15.78 11.20 -11.49
C VAL A 220 -17.03 11.97 -11.09
N ALA A 221 -17.90 11.34 -10.33
CA ALA A 221 -19.11 11.95 -9.81
C ALA A 221 -18.82 13.13 -8.85
N PRO A 222 -19.67 14.18 -8.83
CA PRO A 222 -19.49 15.33 -7.94
C PRO A 222 -19.36 14.96 -6.46
N GLY A 223 -20.01 13.89 -6.04
CA GLY A 223 -19.97 13.37 -4.68
C GLY A 223 -18.59 12.84 -4.24
N VAL A 224 -17.62 12.64 -5.13
CA VAL A 224 -16.28 12.19 -4.77
C VAL A 224 -15.54 13.26 -3.96
N ALA A 225 -15.60 14.51 -4.38
CA ALA A 225 -14.94 15.63 -3.69
C ALA A 225 -15.86 16.85 -3.64
N PRO A 226 -16.94 16.82 -2.84
CA PRO A 226 -17.95 17.89 -2.81
C PRO A 226 -17.33 19.20 -2.32
N GLY A 227 -17.54 20.26 -3.09
CA GLY A 227 -17.05 21.60 -2.77
C GLY A 227 -15.53 21.77 -2.81
N SER A 228 -14.77 20.72 -3.10
CA SER A 228 -13.32 20.81 -3.19
C SER A 228 -12.87 21.20 -4.61
N PRO A 229 -11.98 22.20 -4.74
CA PRO A 229 -11.36 22.51 -6.01
C PRO A 229 -10.28 21.51 -6.40
N ASP A 230 -9.84 20.67 -5.46
CA ASP A 230 -8.79 19.69 -5.65
C ASP A 230 -9.37 18.27 -5.60
N LEU A 231 -8.74 17.36 -6.34
CA LEU A 231 -9.01 15.93 -6.36
C LEU A 231 -7.74 15.19 -5.94
N GLY A 232 -7.86 14.29 -4.97
CA GLY A 232 -6.77 13.38 -4.61
C GLY A 232 -6.74 12.19 -5.58
N VAL A 233 -5.67 12.05 -6.34
CA VAL A 233 -5.54 11.01 -7.37
C VAL A 233 -4.28 10.18 -7.14
N MET A 234 -4.38 8.88 -7.32
CA MET A 234 -3.23 7.98 -7.37
C MET A 234 -3.32 7.04 -8.58
N LEU A 235 -2.17 6.51 -8.99
CA LEU A 235 -2.07 5.45 -9.99
C LEU A 235 -1.88 4.09 -9.33
N PRO A 236 -2.15 2.97 -10.03
CA PRO A 236 -1.94 1.62 -9.52
C PRO A 236 -0.50 1.43 -9.03
N TYR A 237 -0.35 1.14 -7.75
CA TYR A 237 0.95 0.87 -7.13
C TYR A 237 1.15 -0.60 -6.77
N THR A 238 0.09 -1.41 -6.82
CA THR A 238 0.16 -2.87 -6.65
C THR A 238 -0.24 -3.59 -7.93
N PRO A 239 0.22 -4.83 -8.14
CA PRO A 239 -0.28 -5.66 -9.23
C PRO A 239 -1.80 -5.86 -9.12
N LEU A 240 -2.33 -6.02 -7.90
CA LEU A 240 -3.77 -6.16 -7.66
C LEU A 240 -4.56 -4.95 -8.15
N HIS A 241 -4.09 -3.73 -7.90
CA HIS A 241 -4.74 -2.52 -8.41
C HIS A 241 -4.78 -2.51 -9.94
N ARG A 242 -3.68 -2.93 -10.60
CA ARG A 242 -3.61 -3.02 -12.05
C ARG A 242 -4.62 -4.04 -12.59
N LEU A 243 -4.73 -5.19 -11.92
CA LEU A 243 -5.67 -6.25 -12.28
C LEU A 243 -7.13 -5.83 -12.05
N LEU A 244 -7.43 -5.10 -10.97
CA LEU A 244 -8.78 -4.57 -10.71
C LEU A 244 -9.25 -3.58 -11.78
N LEU A 245 -8.36 -2.72 -12.27
CA LEU A 245 -8.66 -1.80 -13.38
C LEU A 245 -8.66 -2.49 -14.73
N GLY A 246 -8.10 -3.70 -14.84
CA GLY A 246 -8.09 -4.55 -16.01
C GLY A 246 -6.80 -4.49 -16.83
N LEU A 247 -6.47 -5.63 -17.43
CA LEU A 247 -5.42 -5.76 -18.44
C LEU A 247 -6.03 -5.70 -19.86
N PRO A 248 -5.21 -5.48 -20.90
CA PRO A 248 -5.68 -5.60 -22.27
C PRO A 248 -6.35 -6.96 -22.50
N GLY A 249 -7.55 -6.96 -23.10
CA GLY A 249 -8.37 -8.16 -23.32
C GLY A 249 -9.36 -8.48 -22.20
N ASP A 250 -9.25 -7.86 -21.04
CA ASP A 250 -10.27 -7.98 -20.00
C ASP A 250 -11.57 -7.25 -20.38
N PRO A 251 -12.74 -7.70 -19.88
CA PRO A 251 -13.99 -6.95 -20.03
C PRO A 251 -13.82 -5.51 -19.54
N PRO A 252 -14.43 -4.50 -20.17
CA PRO A 252 -14.33 -3.12 -19.74
C PRO A 252 -14.87 -2.96 -18.30
N GLY A 253 -14.25 -2.07 -17.54
CA GLY A 253 -14.63 -1.71 -16.18
C GLY A 253 -14.48 -0.21 -15.94
N PRO A 254 -14.82 0.29 -14.75
CA PRO A 254 -14.62 1.70 -14.40
C PRO A 254 -13.15 2.10 -14.56
N PRO A 255 -12.84 3.18 -15.32
CA PRO A 255 -11.46 3.65 -15.46
C PRO A 255 -10.94 4.34 -14.21
N VAL A 256 -11.86 4.74 -13.31
CA VAL A 256 -11.56 5.43 -12.07
C VAL A 256 -12.36 4.81 -10.93
N LEU A 257 -11.67 4.37 -9.89
CA LEU A 257 -12.30 3.86 -8.67
C LEU A 257 -12.12 4.87 -7.54
N VAL A 258 -13.15 5.10 -6.73
CA VAL A 258 -12.93 5.61 -5.38
C VAL A 258 -12.06 4.59 -4.65
N MET A 259 -11.04 5.08 -3.94
CA MET A 259 -10.19 4.24 -3.10
C MET A 259 -9.96 4.96 -1.77
N THR A 260 -10.63 4.51 -0.73
CA THR A 260 -10.52 5.11 0.61
C THR A 260 -10.17 4.05 1.65
N SER A 261 -9.56 4.45 2.75
CA SER A 261 -9.17 3.52 3.83
C SER A 261 -10.35 2.68 4.31
N GLY A 262 -10.13 1.38 4.52
CA GLY A 262 -11.08 0.42 5.06
C GLY A 262 -11.18 0.56 6.58
N ASN A 263 -11.97 1.51 7.05
CA ASN A 263 -12.24 1.80 8.46
C ASN A 263 -13.54 2.59 8.59
N ARG A 264 -14.10 2.64 9.78
CA ARG A 264 -15.07 3.68 10.13
C ARG A 264 -14.36 5.03 10.26
N SER A 265 -15.13 6.13 10.19
CA SER A 265 -14.53 7.47 10.24
C SER A 265 -13.83 7.70 11.58
N GLY A 266 -12.54 8.07 11.55
CA GLY A 266 -11.71 8.32 12.74
C GLY A 266 -10.90 7.12 13.21
N GLU A 267 -11.35 5.90 12.96
CA GLU A 267 -10.67 4.67 13.39
C GLU A 267 -9.39 4.37 12.57
N PRO A 268 -8.46 3.56 13.08
CA PRO A 268 -7.34 3.03 12.32
C PRO A 268 -7.79 2.15 11.15
N ILE A 269 -6.95 2.08 10.11
CA ILE A 269 -7.18 1.19 8.97
C ILE A 269 -7.19 -0.27 9.41
N VAL A 270 -8.17 -1.05 8.92
CA VAL A 270 -8.27 -2.48 9.21
C VAL A 270 -7.21 -3.25 8.42
N THR A 271 -6.55 -4.21 9.08
CA THR A 271 -5.48 -5.05 8.47
C THR A 271 -5.74 -6.54 8.59
N ASP A 272 -6.52 -6.97 9.57
CA ASP A 272 -6.87 -8.37 9.80
C ASP A 272 -8.13 -8.76 9.02
N ASP A 273 -8.18 -9.97 8.48
CA ASP A 273 -9.26 -10.44 7.62
C ASP A 273 -10.55 -10.70 8.40
N THR A 274 -10.45 -11.22 9.63
CA THR A 274 -11.59 -11.46 10.51
C THR A 274 -12.19 -10.14 11.00
N GLU A 275 -11.31 -9.19 11.38
CA GLU A 275 -11.75 -7.83 11.72
C GLU A 275 -12.41 -7.14 10.51
N ALA A 276 -11.90 -7.33 9.29
CA ALA A 276 -12.46 -6.73 8.10
C ALA A 276 -13.88 -7.21 7.83
N LEU A 277 -14.15 -8.50 7.98
CA LEU A 277 -15.48 -9.07 7.84
C LEU A 277 -16.45 -8.54 8.92
N ALA A 278 -15.99 -8.32 10.14
CA ALA A 278 -16.81 -7.84 11.24
C ALA A 278 -17.01 -6.31 11.22
N ARG A 279 -15.94 -5.54 11.00
CA ARG A 279 -15.96 -4.07 11.14
C ARG A 279 -16.41 -3.35 9.87
N LEU A 280 -16.20 -3.96 8.69
CA LEU A 280 -16.61 -3.40 7.40
C LEU A 280 -17.93 -3.97 6.88
N ASP A 281 -18.63 -4.79 7.66
CA ASP A 281 -19.90 -5.45 7.30
C ASP A 281 -20.95 -4.47 6.77
N THR A 282 -21.15 -3.36 7.49
CA THR A 282 -22.09 -2.31 7.07
C THR A 282 -21.57 -1.38 5.97
N LEU A 283 -20.28 -1.51 5.60
CA LEU A 283 -19.59 -0.60 4.67
C LEU A 283 -19.43 -1.21 3.27
N ALA A 284 -19.22 -2.52 3.18
CA ALA A 284 -18.91 -3.23 1.95
C ALA A 284 -20.00 -4.25 1.58
N ASP A 285 -20.10 -4.56 0.28
CA ASP A 285 -20.99 -5.60 -0.26
C ASP A 285 -20.20 -6.91 -0.52
N ALA A 286 -18.87 -6.82 -0.62
CA ALA A 286 -17.96 -7.96 -0.80
C ALA A 286 -16.54 -7.60 -0.32
N TRP A 287 -15.74 -8.65 -0.04
CA TRP A 287 -14.35 -8.54 0.43
C TRP A 287 -13.43 -9.30 -0.51
N LEU A 288 -12.56 -8.58 -1.21
CA LEU A 288 -11.46 -9.16 -1.96
C LEU A 288 -10.23 -9.20 -1.04
N GLN A 289 -9.99 -10.37 -0.50
CA GLN A 289 -8.98 -10.68 0.52
C GLN A 289 -7.81 -11.46 -0.07
N HIS A 290 -6.73 -11.57 0.69
CA HIS A 290 -5.62 -12.50 0.44
C HIS A 290 -5.03 -12.95 1.77
N ASP A 291 -4.42 -14.15 1.76
CA ASP A 291 -3.88 -14.82 2.95
C ASP A 291 -2.49 -14.32 3.40
N ARG A 292 -1.87 -13.33 2.70
CA ARG A 292 -0.66 -12.67 3.21
C ARG A 292 -1.02 -11.70 4.34
N PRO A 293 -0.51 -11.91 5.58
CA PRO A 293 -0.75 -10.98 6.67
C PRO A 293 -0.12 -9.60 6.42
N ILE A 294 -0.75 -8.56 6.93
CA ILE A 294 -0.19 -7.21 7.03
C ILE A 294 0.38 -7.07 8.44
N HIS A 295 1.69 -6.90 8.56
CA HIS A 295 2.33 -6.77 9.87
C HIS A 295 2.29 -5.33 10.39
N VAL A 296 2.61 -4.37 9.52
CA VAL A 296 2.58 -2.95 9.87
C VAL A 296 1.45 -2.25 9.11
N PRO A 297 0.47 -1.69 9.82
CA PRO A 297 -0.55 -0.83 9.19
C PRO A 297 0.11 0.37 8.51
N CYS A 298 -0.27 0.65 7.27
CA CYS A 298 0.31 1.76 6.51
C CYS A 298 -0.72 2.28 5.49
N ASP A 299 -1.33 3.41 5.80
CA ASP A 299 -2.29 4.10 4.92
C ASP A 299 -1.55 4.78 3.74
N ASP A 300 -2.27 5.26 2.75
CA ASP A 300 -1.67 5.97 1.62
C ASP A 300 -1.18 7.36 2.02
N SER A 301 0.01 7.72 1.53
CA SER A 301 0.52 9.08 1.64
C SER A 301 -0.31 10.03 0.78
N VAL A 302 -0.46 11.27 1.26
CA VAL A 302 -1.13 12.36 0.54
C VAL A 302 -0.14 13.49 0.41
N VAL A 303 0.10 13.94 -0.81
CA VAL A 303 1.06 15.01 -1.12
C VAL A 303 0.46 16.04 -2.07
N ARG A 304 1.03 17.20 -2.11
CA ARG A 304 0.80 18.22 -3.16
C ARG A 304 2.11 18.88 -3.54
N ILE A 305 2.12 19.49 -4.71
CA ILE A 305 3.18 20.41 -5.09
C ILE A 305 2.79 21.82 -4.61
N CYS A 306 3.70 22.46 -3.88
CA CYS A 306 3.56 23.82 -3.38
C CYS A 306 4.85 24.59 -3.68
N ALA A 307 4.75 25.70 -4.39
CA ALA A 307 5.92 26.50 -4.80
C ALA A 307 7.02 25.67 -5.51
N GLY A 308 6.61 24.70 -6.33
CA GLY A 308 7.52 23.81 -7.06
C GLY A 308 8.14 22.67 -6.24
N ALA A 309 7.83 22.56 -4.95
CA ALA A 309 8.33 21.54 -4.07
C ALA A 309 7.25 20.58 -3.58
N GLU A 310 7.64 19.34 -3.30
CA GLU A 310 6.77 18.34 -2.69
C GLU A 310 6.44 18.71 -1.24
N LEU A 311 5.16 18.83 -0.92
CA LEU A 311 4.63 19.05 0.42
C LEU A 311 3.81 17.85 0.87
N PRO A 312 4.31 17.01 1.81
CA PRO A 312 3.54 15.93 2.41
C PRO A 312 2.42 16.50 3.29
N VAL A 313 1.17 16.18 2.93
CA VAL A 313 -0.02 16.46 3.75
C VAL A 313 -0.26 15.32 4.75
N ARG A 314 0.04 14.10 4.33
CA ARG A 314 0.06 12.89 5.15
C ARG A 314 1.21 12.02 4.69
N ARG A 315 2.14 11.70 5.61
CA ARG A 315 3.30 10.85 5.34
C ARG A 315 3.01 9.44 5.82
N SER A 316 3.03 8.45 4.92
CA SER A 316 2.75 7.04 5.21
C SER A 316 3.42 6.14 4.17
N ARG A 317 2.68 5.31 3.43
CA ARG A 317 3.19 4.38 2.41
C ARG A 317 4.11 5.08 1.39
N GLY A 318 5.24 4.45 1.08
CA GLY A 318 6.26 4.97 0.16
C GLY A 318 7.23 5.98 0.79
N TYR A 319 6.95 6.45 2.01
CA TYR A 319 7.78 7.38 2.78
C TYR A 319 8.24 6.80 4.11
N ALA A 320 7.32 6.23 4.88
CA ALA A 320 7.65 5.51 6.10
C ALA A 320 8.30 4.16 5.74
N PRO A 321 9.31 3.70 6.49
CA PRO A 321 9.88 4.25 7.72
C PRO A 321 11.18 5.03 7.49
N LEU A 322 11.45 5.55 6.28
CA LEU A 322 12.73 6.25 6.03
C LEU A 322 12.94 7.40 7.01
N PRO A 323 14.11 7.49 7.64
CA PRO A 323 14.42 8.60 8.53
C PRO A 323 14.67 9.90 7.77
N LEU A 324 14.51 11.00 8.49
CA LEU A 324 15.02 12.32 8.10
C LEU A 324 16.38 12.53 8.76
N ALA A 325 17.36 13.00 8.00
CA ALA A 325 18.66 13.41 8.54
C ALA A 325 18.50 14.72 9.31
N LEU A 326 19.02 14.76 10.52
CA LEU A 326 19.06 15.96 11.35
C LEU A 326 20.38 16.70 11.19
N PRO A 327 20.38 18.02 11.18
CA PRO A 327 21.60 18.84 11.07
C PRO A 327 22.50 18.73 12.30
N LEU A 328 21.91 18.44 13.46
CA LEU A 328 22.59 18.29 14.74
C LEU A 328 22.22 16.95 15.39
N PRO A 329 23.13 16.34 16.19
CA PRO A 329 22.80 15.17 16.97
C PRO A 329 21.81 15.52 18.09
N VAL A 330 20.88 14.60 18.35
CA VAL A 330 19.88 14.70 19.42
C VAL A 330 19.96 13.51 20.36
N HIS A 331 19.57 13.70 21.60
CA HIS A 331 19.37 12.58 22.53
C HIS A 331 18.19 11.73 22.11
N PRO A 332 18.19 10.42 22.45
CA PRO A 332 17.02 9.57 22.20
C PRO A 332 15.75 10.20 22.73
N ALA A 333 14.78 10.44 21.85
CA ALA A 333 13.55 11.16 22.15
C ALA A 333 12.36 10.58 21.38
N LEU A 334 11.17 10.72 21.95
CA LEU A 334 9.88 10.43 21.31
C LEU A 334 9.02 11.69 21.36
N ALA A 335 8.64 12.18 20.18
CA ALA A 335 7.65 13.25 20.02
C ALA A 335 6.32 12.62 19.60
N VAL A 336 5.26 12.86 20.39
CA VAL A 336 3.98 12.13 20.25
C VAL A 336 2.99 12.76 19.26
N GLY A 337 3.32 13.92 18.69
CA GLY A 337 2.47 14.58 17.68
C GLY A 337 1.22 15.24 18.25
N GLY A 338 0.33 15.64 17.35
CA GLY A 338 -0.96 16.27 17.69
C GLY A 338 -2.08 15.25 17.83
N ASP A 339 -3.23 15.71 18.29
CA ASP A 339 -4.42 14.90 18.53
C ASP A 339 -5.07 14.41 17.22
N LEU A 340 -5.26 15.31 16.26
CA LEU A 340 -5.84 14.99 14.95
C LEU A 340 -4.76 14.57 13.96
N LYS A 341 -5.04 13.53 13.16
CA LYS A 341 -4.12 13.01 12.14
C LYS A 341 -2.75 12.64 12.72
N ASN A 342 -2.77 12.03 13.88
CA ASN A 342 -1.59 11.75 14.67
C ASN A 342 -0.51 11.04 13.86
N THR A 343 0.72 11.49 14.07
CA THR A 343 1.98 10.82 13.76
C THR A 343 2.93 11.07 14.92
N PHE A 344 3.76 10.11 15.25
CA PHE A 344 4.85 10.32 16.20
C PHE A 344 6.20 10.34 15.49
N CYS A 345 7.22 10.78 16.18
CA CYS A 345 8.59 10.78 15.71
C CYS A 345 9.52 10.22 16.80
N ALA A 346 10.23 9.16 16.47
CA ALA A 346 11.35 8.70 17.28
C ALA A 346 12.63 9.30 16.71
N ALA A 347 13.50 9.85 17.56
CA ALA A 347 14.76 10.43 17.13
C ALA A 347 15.92 9.90 17.99
N ASP A 348 17.09 9.75 17.36
CA ASP A 348 18.33 9.36 18.03
C ASP A 348 19.52 9.76 17.17
N ASP A 349 20.51 10.40 17.78
CA ASP A 349 21.68 10.96 17.12
C ASP A 349 21.26 11.89 15.94
N ARG A 350 21.61 11.56 14.72
CA ARG A 350 21.34 12.38 13.52
C ARG A 350 20.15 11.88 12.70
N TYR A 351 19.26 11.09 13.28
CA TYR A 351 18.11 10.53 12.57
C TYR A 351 16.80 10.76 13.33
N ALA A 352 15.76 11.10 12.55
CA ALA A 352 14.38 11.21 13.03
C ALA A 352 13.47 10.32 12.17
N TRP A 353 12.82 9.34 12.78
CA TRP A 353 11.89 8.41 12.14
C TRP A 353 10.46 8.83 12.42
N LEU A 354 9.81 9.40 11.41
CA LEU A 354 8.39 9.70 11.50
C LEU A 354 7.57 8.45 11.22
N SER A 355 6.58 8.19 12.07
CA SER A 355 5.65 7.08 11.86
C SER A 355 4.83 7.25 10.59
N ALA A 356 4.19 6.17 10.14
CA ALA A 356 3.01 6.27 9.30
C ALA A 356 1.88 7.00 10.07
N HIS A 357 0.88 7.51 9.35
CA HIS A 357 -0.33 8.09 9.94
C HIS A 357 -1.04 7.07 10.83
N VAL A 358 -1.34 7.44 12.07
CA VAL A 358 -2.00 6.58 13.06
C VAL A 358 -3.52 6.79 13.06
N GLY A 359 -3.99 8.02 13.19
CA GLY A 359 -5.41 8.37 13.25
C GLY A 359 -5.69 9.57 14.14
N ASP A 360 -6.95 9.76 14.51
CA ASP A 360 -7.37 10.79 15.47
C ASP A 360 -7.39 10.15 16.88
N MET A 361 -6.78 10.81 17.88
CA MET A 361 -6.43 10.21 19.17
C MET A 361 -7.59 10.13 20.19
N ASP A 362 -8.76 10.62 19.83
CA ASP A 362 -9.98 10.60 20.65
C ASP A 362 -10.66 9.20 20.71
N ASP A 363 -10.14 8.23 19.95
CA ASP A 363 -10.65 6.85 19.87
C ASP A 363 -9.70 5.85 20.54
N LEU A 364 -10.26 4.93 21.36
CA LEU A 364 -9.49 3.91 22.08
C LEU A 364 -8.72 2.95 21.13
N ALA A 365 -9.29 2.65 19.96
CA ALA A 365 -8.62 1.82 18.96
C ALA A 365 -7.39 2.53 18.40
N THR A 366 -7.46 3.86 18.21
CA THR A 366 -6.32 4.68 17.78
C THR A 366 -5.25 4.77 18.86
N LEU A 367 -5.61 4.91 20.14
CA LEU A 367 -4.65 4.85 21.25
C LEU A 367 -3.94 3.50 21.32
N THR A 368 -4.68 2.41 21.12
CA THR A 368 -4.10 1.06 21.06
C THR A 368 -3.17 0.90 19.86
N ALA A 369 -3.56 1.42 18.68
CA ALA A 369 -2.72 1.42 17.49
C ALA A 369 -1.46 2.26 17.68
N PHE A 370 -1.55 3.42 18.35
CA PHE A 370 -0.41 4.25 18.70
C PHE A 370 0.59 3.50 19.59
N ALA A 371 0.13 2.84 20.65
CA ALA A 371 0.98 2.07 21.55
C ALA A 371 1.71 0.92 20.81
N LYS A 372 1.01 0.21 19.92
CA LYS A 372 1.62 -0.82 19.07
C LYS A 372 2.62 -0.21 18.07
N ALA A 373 2.25 0.90 17.44
CA ALA A 373 3.09 1.56 16.45
C ALA A 373 4.37 2.14 17.06
N THR A 374 4.36 2.64 18.30
CA THR A 374 5.57 3.14 18.99
C THR A 374 6.51 2.02 19.41
N ALA A 375 6.01 0.85 19.76
CA ALA A 375 6.84 -0.30 20.11
C ALA A 375 7.64 -0.85 18.90
N HIS A 376 7.06 -0.80 17.69
CA HIS A 376 7.68 -1.39 16.50
C HIS A 376 8.93 -0.63 16.00
N PRO A 377 8.94 0.71 15.82
CA PRO A 377 10.15 1.44 15.46
C PRO A 377 11.26 1.31 16.51
N THR A 378 10.93 1.30 17.79
CA THR A 378 11.89 1.10 18.87
C THR A 378 12.63 -0.23 18.71
N ALA A 379 11.93 -1.30 18.33
CA ALA A 379 12.54 -2.60 18.05
C ALA A 379 13.40 -2.60 16.77
N LEU A 380 13.05 -1.77 15.77
CA LEU A 380 13.72 -1.72 14.47
C LEU A 380 14.87 -0.69 14.43
N THR A 381 14.85 0.34 15.26
CA THR A 381 15.81 1.45 15.19
C THR A 381 16.84 1.45 16.31
N THR A 382 16.73 0.55 17.29
CA THR A 382 17.54 0.56 18.52
C THR A 382 17.42 1.85 19.35
N ALA A 383 16.55 2.78 18.95
CA ALA A 383 16.28 3.99 19.70
C ALA A 383 15.38 3.64 20.89
N THR A 384 15.93 3.67 22.09
CA THR A 384 15.15 3.51 23.34
C THR A 384 14.97 4.89 23.95
N PRO A 385 13.83 5.56 23.74
CA PRO A 385 13.53 6.84 24.40
C PRO A 385 13.58 6.65 25.92
N ARG A 386 14.22 7.60 26.61
CA ARG A 386 14.23 7.65 28.08
C ARG A 386 13.06 8.42 28.60
#